data_28bb5934158735fa564d30e70c57e982
#
_entry.id   28bb5934158735fa564d30e70c57e982
#
_cell.length_a   1.000
_cell.length_b   1.000
_cell.length_c   1.000
_cell.angle_alpha   90.00
_cell.angle_beta   90.00
_cell.angle_gamma   90.00
#
_symmetry.space_group_name_H-M   'P 1'
#
loop_
_entity.id
_entity.type
_entity.pdbx_description
1 polymer ?
#
loop_
_entity_poly.entity_id
_entity_poly.type
_entity_poly.pdbx_seq_one_letter_code
_entity_poly.pdbx_strand_id
1 'polypeptide(L)'
;MESMIRDMGLAPQGIQKIDWVEKHMPVLSGIAKQFREEQPFAGLKVVVSVHLEAKTAYLAQVIHEGGGEVYATGSNPLSTQDDVCAGLASRGVTVLATHGCTLEEYHDFQCKALSVKPDVIIDDGGDMVHILHEEHPEWAVNLRGGCEETTTGIIRLRNRAKAGQLNFPMFNINDADCKHLFETATAPVRACGTA
;
A
#
# COMPACT_ATOMS: atom_id res chain seq x y z
N MET A 1 -0.51 -9.21 -15.14
CA MET A 1 -1.73 -9.61 -14.37
C MET A 1 -2.80 -8.56 -14.61
N GLU A 2 -4.06 -8.95 -14.72
CA GLU A 2 -5.18 -8.01 -14.84
C GLU A 2 -5.67 -7.56 -13.46
N SER A 3 -6.20 -6.33 -13.38
CA SER A 3 -6.81 -5.83 -12.16
C SER A 3 -8.11 -6.58 -11.84
N MET A 4 -8.34 -6.84 -10.55
CA MET A 4 -9.57 -7.43 -10.01
C MET A 4 -10.25 -6.37 -9.14
N ILE A 5 -11.14 -5.61 -9.74
CA ILE A 5 -11.87 -4.51 -9.12
C ILE A 5 -13.37 -4.64 -9.42
N ARG A 6 -14.20 -3.90 -8.73
CA ARG A 6 -15.66 -4.00 -8.87
C ARG A 6 -16.16 -3.54 -10.24
N ASP A 7 -15.75 -2.35 -10.68
CA ASP A 7 -16.25 -1.73 -11.91
C ASP A 7 -15.30 -0.62 -12.41
N MET A 8 -14.75 -0.78 -13.61
CA MET A 8 -13.94 0.25 -14.27
C MET A 8 -14.72 1.52 -14.62
N GLY A 9 -16.04 1.45 -14.75
CA GLY A 9 -16.89 2.61 -14.98
C GLY A 9 -16.83 3.67 -13.88
N LEU A 10 -16.34 3.31 -12.69
CA LEU A 10 -16.14 4.22 -11.55
C LEU A 10 -14.85 5.06 -11.67
N ALA A 11 -13.98 4.77 -12.63
CA ALA A 11 -12.68 5.43 -12.76
C ALA A 11 -12.72 6.97 -12.79
N PRO A 12 -13.64 7.64 -13.50
CA PRO A 12 -13.68 9.10 -13.51
C PRO A 12 -13.83 9.75 -12.13
N GLN A 13 -14.61 9.12 -11.23
CA GLN A 13 -14.78 9.60 -9.86
C GLN A 13 -13.52 9.37 -9.01
N GLY A 14 -12.90 8.21 -9.15
CA GLY A 14 -11.65 7.89 -8.46
C GLY A 14 -10.50 8.80 -8.90
N ILE A 15 -10.38 9.07 -10.20
CA ILE A 15 -9.40 10.02 -10.74
C ILE A 15 -9.56 11.39 -10.10
N GLN A 16 -10.79 11.92 -9.99
CA GLN A 16 -11.03 13.22 -9.35
C GLN A 16 -10.54 13.25 -7.89
N LYS A 17 -10.77 12.17 -7.12
CA LYS A 17 -10.29 12.05 -5.75
C LYS A 17 -8.76 12.02 -5.68
N ILE A 18 -8.11 11.24 -6.54
CA ILE A 18 -6.65 11.14 -6.59
C ILE A 18 -6.03 12.49 -6.98
N ASP A 19 -6.57 13.17 -8.00
CA ASP A 19 -6.11 14.49 -8.43
C ASP A 19 -6.29 15.57 -7.35
N TRP A 20 -7.35 15.45 -6.56
CA TRP A 20 -7.53 16.35 -5.41
C TRP A 20 -6.45 16.13 -4.37
N VAL A 21 -6.14 14.87 -4.03
CA VAL A 21 -5.09 14.50 -3.08
C VAL A 21 -3.72 14.96 -3.57
N GLU A 22 -3.38 14.78 -4.83
CA GLU A 22 -2.13 15.26 -5.44
C GLU A 22 -1.88 16.74 -5.15
N LYS A 23 -2.93 17.57 -5.25
CA LYS A 23 -2.84 19.02 -4.97
C LYS A 23 -2.66 19.33 -3.48
N HIS A 24 -3.01 18.40 -2.58
CA HIS A 24 -3.01 18.60 -1.14
C HIS A 24 -1.88 17.83 -0.41
N MET A 25 -1.01 17.13 -1.16
CA MET A 25 0.16 16.43 -0.63
C MET A 25 1.47 17.00 -1.23
N PRO A 26 1.85 18.25 -0.89
CA PRO A 26 2.95 18.94 -1.55
C PRO A 26 4.30 18.25 -1.43
N VAL A 27 4.55 17.55 -0.31
CA VAL A 27 5.80 16.80 -0.11
C VAL A 27 5.86 15.62 -1.09
N LEU A 28 4.80 14.80 -1.15
CA LEU A 28 4.75 13.66 -2.07
C LEU A 28 4.76 14.12 -3.53
N SER A 29 4.09 15.23 -3.86
CA SER A 29 4.11 15.81 -5.20
C SER A 29 5.50 16.34 -5.60
N GLY A 30 6.27 16.82 -4.62
CA GLY A 30 7.70 17.16 -4.83
C GLY A 30 8.54 15.93 -5.15
N ILE A 31 8.35 14.85 -4.37
CA ILE A 31 9.01 13.55 -4.58
C ILE A 31 8.60 12.96 -5.95
N ALA A 32 7.33 13.07 -6.34
CA ALA A 32 6.84 12.57 -7.62
C ALA A 32 7.60 13.19 -8.82
N LYS A 33 7.93 14.49 -8.76
CA LYS A 33 8.74 15.14 -9.81
C LYS A 33 10.13 14.53 -9.90
N GLN A 34 10.80 14.36 -8.77
CA GLN A 34 12.11 13.73 -8.68
C GLN A 34 12.08 12.28 -9.19
N PHE A 35 11.07 11.50 -8.80
CA PHE A 35 10.96 10.08 -9.19
C PHE A 35 10.69 9.90 -10.69
N ARG A 36 9.95 10.81 -11.33
CA ARG A 36 9.77 10.79 -12.81
C ARG A 36 11.09 10.99 -13.55
N GLU A 37 12.01 11.79 -13.00
CA GLU A 37 13.33 12.03 -13.59
C GLU A 37 14.33 10.91 -13.30
N GLU A 38 14.40 10.49 -12.04
CA GLU A 38 15.41 9.54 -11.55
C GLU A 38 15.04 8.07 -11.77
N GLN A 39 13.73 7.77 -11.94
CA GLN A 39 13.21 6.39 -12.11
C GLN A 39 13.74 5.39 -11.07
N PRO A 40 13.64 5.68 -9.75
CA PRO A 40 14.30 4.87 -8.72
C PRO A 40 13.72 3.46 -8.57
N PHE A 41 12.52 3.22 -9.10
CA PHE A 41 11.85 1.91 -9.08
C PHE A 41 11.93 1.17 -10.42
N ALA A 42 12.72 1.65 -11.38
CA ALA A 42 12.82 0.99 -12.69
C ALA A 42 13.21 -0.49 -12.56
N GLY A 43 12.38 -1.37 -13.11
CA GLY A 43 12.57 -2.82 -13.07
C GLY A 43 12.24 -3.49 -11.73
N LEU A 44 11.67 -2.75 -10.77
CA LEU A 44 11.25 -3.30 -9.48
C LEU A 44 9.75 -3.58 -9.47
N LYS A 45 9.36 -4.68 -8.85
CA LYS A 45 7.98 -5.01 -8.50
C LYS A 45 7.69 -4.57 -7.08
N VAL A 46 6.70 -3.71 -6.92
CA VAL A 46 6.30 -3.16 -5.61
C VAL A 46 4.87 -3.58 -5.31
N VAL A 47 4.66 -4.25 -4.17
CA VAL A 47 3.32 -4.58 -3.68
C VAL A 47 2.95 -3.65 -2.54
N VAL A 48 1.78 -3.03 -2.64
CA VAL A 48 1.25 -2.09 -1.65
C VAL A 48 -0.06 -2.66 -1.07
N SER A 49 -0.09 -2.93 0.23
CA SER A 49 -1.28 -3.32 0.99
C SER A 49 -1.49 -2.34 2.14
N VAL A 50 -2.18 -1.26 1.85
CA VAL A 50 -2.55 -0.21 2.81
C VAL A 50 -4.03 0.12 2.59
N HIS A 51 -4.69 0.83 3.51
CA HIS A 51 -6.07 1.30 3.29
C HIS A 51 -6.21 1.94 1.91
N LEU A 52 -6.90 1.25 0.96
CA LEU A 52 -6.93 1.68 -0.45
C LEU A 52 -7.97 2.78 -0.66
N GLU A 53 -7.55 3.99 -0.29
CA GLU A 53 -8.24 5.26 -0.48
C GLU A 53 -7.34 6.22 -1.29
N ALA A 54 -7.78 7.45 -1.51
CA ALA A 54 -7.15 8.34 -2.48
C ALA A 54 -5.68 8.69 -2.17
N LYS A 55 -5.26 8.77 -0.88
CA LYS A 55 -3.85 9.06 -0.53
C LYS A 55 -2.94 7.87 -0.84
N THR A 56 -3.39 6.67 -0.50
CA THR A 56 -2.68 5.43 -0.83
C THR A 56 -2.59 5.24 -2.35
N ALA A 57 -3.68 5.52 -3.07
CA ALA A 57 -3.68 5.45 -4.53
C ALA A 57 -2.69 6.45 -5.14
N TYR A 58 -2.61 7.67 -4.61
CA TYR A 58 -1.62 8.64 -5.07
C TYR A 58 -0.18 8.19 -4.77
N LEU A 59 0.09 7.61 -3.59
CA LEU A 59 1.39 7.01 -3.28
C LEU A 59 1.75 5.90 -4.28
N ALA A 60 0.84 4.97 -4.56
CA ALA A 60 1.04 3.89 -5.51
C ALA A 60 1.30 4.43 -6.94
N GLN A 61 0.59 5.47 -7.35
CA GLN A 61 0.82 6.17 -8.60
C GLN A 61 2.22 6.78 -8.67
N VAL A 62 2.69 7.46 -7.62
CA VAL A 62 4.03 8.07 -7.57
C VAL A 62 5.13 7.02 -7.70
N ILE A 63 4.96 5.85 -7.07
CA ILE A 63 5.90 4.72 -7.23
C ILE A 63 5.88 4.20 -8.67
N HIS A 64 4.70 4.08 -9.27
CA HIS A 64 4.53 3.66 -10.67
C HIS A 64 5.18 4.65 -11.64
N GLU A 65 4.95 5.94 -11.47
CA GLU A 65 5.58 7.01 -12.26
C GLU A 65 7.10 7.04 -12.10
N GLY A 66 7.62 6.57 -10.95
CA GLY A 66 9.04 6.35 -10.70
C GLY A 66 9.61 5.06 -11.31
N GLY A 67 8.88 4.41 -12.24
CA GLY A 67 9.31 3.23 -12.98
C GLY A 67 8.94 1.89 -12.37
N GLY A 68 8.23 1.87 -11.25
CA GLY A 68 7.83 0.64 -10.56
C GLY A 68 6.68 -0.11 -11.26
N GLU A 69 6.77 -1.44 -11.31
CA GLU A 69 5.63 -2.31 -11.60
C GLU A 69 4.84 -2.49 -10.30
N VAL A 70 3.73 -1.75 -10.15
CA VAL A 70 3.01 -1.65 -8.89
C VAL A 70 1.77 -2.53 -8.87
N TYR A 71 1.60 -3.27 -7.78
CA TYR A 71 0.44 -4.08 -7.45
C TYR A 71 -0.16 -3.58 -6.14
N ALA A 72 -1.38 -3.04 -6.18
CA ALA A 72 -2.05 -2.47 -5.03
C ALA A 72 -3.21 -3.35 -4.56
N THR A 73 -3.26 -3.61 -3.26
CA THR A 73 -4.38 -4.24 -2.58
C THR A 73 -4.77 -3.46 -1.33
N GLY A 74 -5.92 -3.72 -0.75
CA GLY A 74 -6.34 -3.08 0.49
C GLY A 74 -5.83 -3.83 1.72
N SER A 75 -5.57 -3.13 2.83
CA SER A 75 -5.31 -3.73 4.15
C SER A 75 -6.59 -3.97 4.96
N ASN A 76 -7.73 -3.44 4.49
CA ASN A 76 -9.03 -3.63 5.14
C ASN A 76 -10.16 -3.56 4.11
N PRO A 77 -11.02 -4.60 4.02
CA PRO A 77 -12.14 -4.63 3.08
C PRO A 77 -13.10 -3.45 3.18
N LEU A 78 -13.36 -2.96 4.41
CA LEU A 78 -14.35 -1.91 4.65
C LEU A 78 -13.81 -0.50 4.36
N SER A 79 -12.50 -0.30 4.32
CA SER A 79 -11.89 1.00 3.99
C SER A 79 -11.55 1.17 2.51
N THR A 80 -11.54 0.08 1.75
CA THR A 80 -11.33 0.11 0.30
C THR A 80 -12.41 0.94 -0.39
N GLN A 81 -12.01 1.78 -1.36
CA GLN A 81 -12.92 2.62 -2.15
C GLN A 81 -12.90 2.16 -3.62
N ASP A 82 -14.01 1.59 -4.10
CA ASP A 82 -14.11 0.99 -5.44
C ASP A 82 -13.83 1.98 -6.59
N ASP A 83 -14.25 3.23 -6.44
CA ASP A 83 -13.98 4.28 -7.41
C ASP A 83 -12.47 4.64 -7.45
N VAL A 84 -11.81 4.67 -6.30
CA VAL A 84 -10.36 4.89 -6.21
C VAL A 84 -9.60 3.71 -6.81
N CYS A 85 -10.04 2.48 -6.57
CA CYS A 85 -9.49 1.28 -7.20
C CYS A 85 -9.55 1.39 -8.72
N ALA A 86 -10.69 1.78 -9.28
CA ALA A 86 -10.88 1.96 -10.71
C ALA A 86 -10.03 3.12 -11.27
N GLY A 87 -9.98 4.25 -10.54
CA GLY A 87 -9.14 5.39 -10.92
C GLY A 87 -7.66 5.04 -10.98
N LEU A 88 -7.15 4.31 -9.98
CA LEU A 88 -5.76 3.87 -9.94
C LEU A 88 -5.45 2.85 -11.05
N ALA A 89 -6.35 1.88 -11.27
CA ALA A 89 -6.20 0.89 -12.33
C ALA A 89 -6.15 1.54 -13.72
N SER A 90 -6.96 2.59 -13.97
CA SER A 90 -6.95 3.32 -15.23
C SER A 90 -5.65 4.08 -15.50
N ARG A 91 -4.80 4.26 -14.47
CA ARG A 91 -3.47 4.89 -14.54
C ARG A 91 -2.32 3.89 -14.66
N GLY A 92 -2.62 2.61 -14.89
CA GLY A 92 -1.61 1.59 -15.19
C GLY A 92 -1.11 0.78 -13.98
N VAL A 93 -1.63 1.02 -12.79
CA VAL A 93 -1.35 0.19 -11.61
C VAL A 93 -2.27 -1.03 -11.61
N THR A 94 -1.72 -2.21 -11.32
CA THR A 94 -2.55 -3.40 -11.13
C THR A 94 -3.21 -3.34 -9.75
N VAL A 95 -4.55 -3.36 -9.71
CA VAL A 95 -5.32 -3.27 -8.47
C VAL A 95 -6.11 -4.55 -8.22
N LEU A 96 -5.96 -5.11 -7.01
CA LEU A 96 -6.61 -6.34 -6.56
C LEU A 96 -7.36 -6.04 -5.26
N ALA A 97 -8.52 -5.38 -5.36
CA ALA A 97 -9.31 -4.98 -4.20
C ALA A 97 -10.75 -4.63 -4.58
N THR A 98 -11.69 -4.96 -3.67
CA THR A 98 -13.09 -4.51 -3.74
C THR A 98 -13.59 -4.15 -2.36
N HIS A 99 -14.43 -3.12 -2.27
CA HIS A 99 -15.07 -2.75 -1.01
C HIS A 99 -15.99 -3.86 -0.51
N GLY A 100 -15.89 -4.21 0.78
CA GLY A 100 -16.75 -5.21 1.39
C GLY A 100 -16.52 -6.64 0.92
N CYS A 101 -15.35 -6.95 0.35
CA CYS A 101 -14.98 -8.33 0.04
C CYS A 101 -14.94 -9.19 1.30
N THR A 102 -15.16 -10.49 1.15
CA THR A 102 -15.02 -11.46 2.23
C THR A 102 -13.57 -11.58 2.69
N LEU A 103 -13.32 -12.15 3.86
CA LEU A 103 -11.95 -12.39 4.34
C LEU A 103 -11.19 -13.36 3.45
N GLU A 104 -11.87 -14.30 2.81
CA GLU A 104 -11.28 -15.23 1.85
C GLU A 104 -10.84 -14.49 0.58
N GLU A 105 -11.70 -13.66 0.01
CA GLU A 105 -11.36 -12.82 -1.15
C GLU A 105 -10.23 -11.83 -0.82
N TYR A 106 -10.25 -11.23 0.37
CA TYR A 106 -9.20 -10.35 0.85
C TYR A 106 -7.83 -11.06 0.88
N HIS A 107 -7.78 -12.25 1.49
CA HIS A 107 -6.57 -13.07 1.52
C HIS A 107 -6.12 -13.48 0.09
N ASP A 108 -7.06 -13.87 -0.78
CA ASP A 108 -6.77 -14.22 -2.17
C ASP A 108 -6.18 -13.03 -2.96
N PHE A 109 -6.67 -11.81 -2.74
CA PHE A 109 -6.09 -10.60 -3.35
C PHE A 109 -4.65 -10.37 -2.90
N GLN A 110 -4.35 -10.54 -1.62
CA GLN A 110 -2.98 -10.43 -1.11
C GLN A 110 -2.07 -11.51 -1.67
N CYS A 111 -2.51 -12.76 -1.68
CA CYS A 111 -1.77 -13.88 -2.27
C CYS A 111 -1.49 -13.65 -3.76
N LYS A 112 -2.47 -13.20 -4.53
CA LYS A 112 -2.29 -12.87 -5.96
C LYS A 112 -1.29 -11.73 -6.15
N ALA A 113 -1.39 -10.67 -5.34
CA ALA A 113 -0.43 -9.57 -5.40
C ALA A 113 1.00 -10.05 -5.10
N LEU A 114 1.18 -10.90 -4.07
CA LEU A 114 2.50 -11.40 -3.67
C LEU A 114 3.07 -12.48 -4.60
N SER A 115 2.21 -13.18 -5.36
CA SER A 115 2.63 -14.23 -6.32
C SER A 115 3.55 -13.72 -7.43
N VAL A 116 3.59 -12.39 -7.65
CA VAL A 116 4.52 -11.74 -8.60
C VAL A 116 5.97 -11.77 -8.13
N LYS A 117 6.22 -12.21 -6.88
CA LYS A 117 7.53 -12.24 -6.21
C LYS A 117 8.14 -10.83 -6.15
N PRO A 118 7.60 -9.95 -5.30
CA PRO A 118 7.98 -8.55 -5.25
C PRO A 118 9.42 -8.34 -4.81
N ASP A 119 9.98 -7.19 -5.23
CA ASP A 119 11.25 -6.67 -4.73
C ASP A 119 11.08 -5.85 -3.45
N VAL A 120 9.93 -5.17 -3.32
CA VAL A 120 9.59 -4.31 -2.17
C VAL A 120 8.11 -4.48 -1.81
N ILE A 121 7.81 -4.45 -0.50
CA ILE A 121 6.44 -4.41 0.00
C ILE A 121 6.20 -3.18 0.87
N ILE A 122 4.96 -2.64 0.83
CA ILE A 122 4.46 -1.65 1.77
C ILE A 122 3.23 -2.26 2.42
N ASP A 123 3.35 -2.62 3.69
CA ASP A 123 2.36 -3.37 4.46
C ASP A 123 1.73 -2.51 5.56
N ASP A 124 0.51 -2.85 5.92
CA ASP A 124 -0.26 -2.19 6.99
C ASP A 124 -1.01 -3.27 7.79
N GLY A 125 -0.38 -3.73 8.85
CA GLY A 125 -0.89 -4.76 9.76
C GLY A 125 -0.06 -6.05 9.81
N GLY A 126 0.88 -6.23 8.86
CA GLY A 126 1.79 -7.38 8.83
C GLY A 126 1.19 -8.63 8.19
N ASP A 127 0.09 -8.50 7.43
CA ASP A 127 -0.54 -9.67 6.78
C ASP A 127 0.28 -10.17 5.61
N MET A 128 0.83 -9.28 4.76
CA MET A 128 1.76 -9.69 3.70
C MET A 128 3.02 -10.33 4.26
N VAL A 129 3.56 -9.77 5.36
CA VAL A 129 4.71 -10.36 6.06
C VAL A 129 4.38 -11.76 6.57
N HIS A 130 3.16 -11.99 7.09
CA HIS A 130 2.71 -13.31 7.53
C HIS A 130 2.68 -14.29 6.36
N ILE A 131 2.04 -13.93 5.25
CA ILE A 131 1.95 -14.78 4.04
C ILE A 131 3.37 -15.15 3.56
N LEU A 132 4.30 -14.19 3.47
CA LEU A 132 5.67 -14.43 3.00
C LEU A 132 6.56 -15.21 3.97
N HIS A 133 6.17 -15.39 5.22
CA HIS A 133 6.94 -16.20 6.17
C HIS A 133 6.34 -17.59 6.39
N GLU A 134 5.01 -17.69 6.45
CA GLU A 134 4.34 -18.90 6.89
C GLU A 134 3.68 -19.68 5.75
N GLU A 135 3.11 -18.98 4.76
CA GLU A 135 2.31 -19.63 3.73
C GLU A 135 3.08 -19.82 2.43
N HIS A 136 3.78 -18.77 1.98
CA HIS A 136 4.46 -18.72 0.69
C HIS A 136 5.87 -18.12 0.77
N PRO A 137 6.78 -18.73 1.54
CA PRO A 137 8.16 -18.22 1.67
C PRO A 137 8.91 -18.17 0.34
N GLU A 138 8.55 -18.98 -0.63
CA GLU A 138 9.13 -19.01 -1.98
C GLU A 138 8.83 -17.73 -2.80
N TRP A 139 7.85 -16.92 -2.39
CA TRP A 139 7.56 -15.66 -3.07
C TRP A 139 8.47 -14.51 -2.60
N ALA A 140 9.15 -14.67 -1.47
CA ALA A 140 10.10 -13.68 -0.96
C ALA A 140 11.49 -13.76 -1.62
N VAL A 141 11.69 -14.60 -2.65
CA VAL A 141 13.01 -14.86 -3.26
C VAL A 141 13.72 -13.62 -3.79
N ASN A 142 12.96 -12.62 -4.26
CA ASN A 142 13.50 -11.36 -4.77
C ASN A 142 13.38 -10.20 -3.76
N LEU A 143 12.74 -10.45 -2.60
CA LEU A 143 12.36 -9.38 -1.69
C LEU A 143 13.60 -8.75 -1.02
N ARG A 144 13.79 -7.47 -1.26
CA ARG A 144 14.85 -6.64 -0.66
C ARG A 144 14.46 -6.13 0.72
N GLY A 145 13.15 -6.02 0.99
CA GLY A 145 12.59 -5.56 2.23
C GLY A 145 11.25 -4.84 2.05
N GLY A 146 10.80 -4.18 3.10
CA GLY A 146 9.54 -3.44 3.05
C GLY A 146 9.41 -2.38 4.12
N CYS A 147 8.21 -1.78 4.17
CA CYS A 147 7.80 -0.79 5.16
C CYS A 147 6.53 -1.28 5.86
N GLU A 148 6.41 -0.99 7.15
CA GLU A 148 5.20 -1.27 7.93
C GLU A 148 4.61 0.03 8.48
N GLU A 149 3.33 0.23 8.21
CA GLU A 149 2.60 1.47 8.48
C GLU A 149 2.07 1.54 9.91
N THR A 150 1.69 0.42 10.55
CA THR A 150 0.83 0.46 11.73
C THR A 150 1.38 -0.28 12.95
N THR A 151 0.90 0.14 14.13
CA THR A 151 1.33 -0.39 15.44
C THR A 151 1.18 -1.91 15.55
N THR A 152 0.08 -2.48 15.05
CA THR A 152 -0.18 -3.93 15.12
C THR A 152 0.87 -4.71 14.33
N GLY A 153 1.18 -4.26 13.10
CA GLY A 153 2.21 -4.85 12.28
C GLY A 153 3.60 -4.72 12.90
N ILE A 154 3.95 -3.55 13.45
CA ILE A 154 5.23 -3.35 14.13
C ILE A 154 5.39 -4.27 15.34
N ILE A 155 4.33 -4.52 16.12
CA ILE A 155 4.38 -5.49 17.24
C ILE A 155 4.68 -6.90 16.71
N ARG A 156 4.01 -7.32 15.63
CA ARG A 156 4.25 -8.62 14.99
C ARG A 156 5.69 -8.72 14.48
N LEU A 157 6.20 -7.70 13.78
CA LEU A 157 7.59 -7.65 13.28
C LEU A 157 8.62 -7.73 14.39
N ARG A 158 8.45 -6.97 15.47
CA ARG A 158 9.34 -7.00 16.64
C ARG A 158 9.38 -8.38 17.30
N ASN A 159 8.24 -9.06 17.41
CA ASN A 159 8.18 -10.40 17.97
C ASN A 159 8.90 -11.40 17.06
N ARG A 160 8.73 -11.34 15.73
CA ARG A 160 9.50 -12.16 14.77
C ARG A 160 10.99 -11.90 14.85
N ALA A 161 11.39 -10.63 14.89
CA ALA A 161 12.81 -10.26 14.99
C ALA A 161 13.45 -10.79 16.28
N LYS A 162 12.77 -10.68 17.43
CA LYS A 162 13.23 -11.24 18.71
C LYS A 162 13.35 -12.76 18.69
N ALA A 163 12.50 -13.44 17.94
CA ALA A 163 12.55 -14.89 17.75
C ALA A 163 13.57 -15.33 16.70
N GLY A 164 14.26 -14.40 16.03
CA GLY A 164 15.17 -14.71 14.92
C GLY A 164 14.48 -15.24 13.67
N GLN A 165 13.19 -14.92 13.49
CA GLN A 165 12.31 -15.42 12.42
C GLN A 165 11.93 -14.34 11.40
N LEU A 166 12.53 -13.16 11.44
CA LEU A 166 12.33 -12.11 10.43
C LEU A 166 13.41 -12.29 9.35
N ASN A 167 13.01 -12.78 8.18
CA ASN A 167 13.92 -13.23 7.12
C ASN A 167 14.33 -12.11 6.15
N PHE A 168 13.71 -10.94 6.23
CA PHE A 168 14.02 -9.77 5.41
C PHE A 168 13.83 -8.47 6.21
N PRO A 169 14.54 -7.39 5.83
CA PRO A 169 14.45 -6.12 6.55
C PRO A 169 13.10 -5.42 6.37
N MET A 170 12.59 -4.84 7.46
CA MET A 170 11.37 -4.03 7.43
C MET A 170 11.60 -2.68 8.11
N PHE A 171 11.26 -1.59 7.43
CA PHE A 171 11.29 -0.25 8.00
C PHE A 171 10.03 0.00 8.82
N ASN A 172 10.23 0.47 10.04
CA ASN A 172 9.16 0.89 10.94
C ASN A 172 8.77 2.34 10.64
N ILE A 173 7.73 2.54 9.84
CA ILE A 173 7.20 3.87 9.52
C ILE A 173 6.23 4.35 10.62
N ASN A 174 5.59 3.43 11.34
CA ASN A 174 4.66 3.75 12.42
C ASN A 174 5.28 4.64 13.50
N ASP A 175 6.55 4.43 13.84
CA ASP A 175 7.25 5.16 14.90
C ASP A 175 8.04 6.37 14.38
N ALA A 176 7.85 6.76 13.11
CA ALA A 176 8.46 7.98 12.57
C ALA A 176 7.94 9.22 13.29
N ASP A 177 8.84 10.18 13.59
CA ASP A 177 8.48 11.40 14.30
C ASP A 177 7.33 12.17 13.67
N CYS A 178 7.28 12.24 12.33
CA CYS A 178 6.19 12.89 11.62
C CYS A 178 4.83 12.20 11.86
N LYS A 179 4.79 10.87 12.01
CA LYS A 179 3.57 10.15 12.33
C LYS A 179 3.14 10.38 13.78
N HIS A 180 4.06 10.25 14.74
CA HIS A 180 3.74 10.40 16.17
C HIS A 180 3.41 11.84 16.56
N LEU A 181 4.19 12.81 16.09
CA LEU A 181 4.07 14.20 16.53
C LEU A 181 2.92 14.96 15.84
N PHE A 182 2.54 14.55 14.62
CA PHE A 182 1.58 15.30 13.82
C PHE A 182 0.33 14.48 13.49
N GLU A 183 0.47 13.32 12.92
CA GLU A 183 -0.67 12.53 12.43
C GLU A 183 -1.44 11.89 13.59
N THR A 184 -0.76 11.12 14.43
CA THR A 184 -1.40 10.40 15.55
C THR A 184 -1.88 11.37 16.65
N ALA A 185 -1.15 12.46 16.89
CA ALA A 185 -1.52 13.44 17.92
C ALA A 185 -2.71 14.33 17.50
N THR A 186 -2.90 14.59 16.19
CA THR A 186 -3.92 15.53 15.69
C THR A 186 -5.18 14.83 15.13
N ALA A 187 -5.10 13.58 14.73
CA ALA A 187 -6.23 12.84 14.17
C ALA A 187 -7.45 12.77 15.12
N PRO A 188 -7.32 12.48 16.41
CA PRO A 188 -8.44 12.47 17.34
C PRO A 188 -9.13 13.83 17.50
N VAL A 189 -8.37 14.91 17.46
CA VAL A 189 -8.90 16.29 17.59
C VAL A 189 -9.73 16.68 16.36
N ARG A 190 -9.32 16.25 15.17
CA ARG A 190 -10.07 16.49 13.94
C ARG A 190 -11.37 15.66 13.88
N ALA A 191 -11.35 14.45 14.37
CA ALA A 191 -12.54 13.59 14.43
C ALA A 191 -13.61 14.13 15.41
N CYS A 192 -13.20 14.78 16.50
CA CYS A 192 -14.12 15.41 17.46
C CYS A 192 -14.63 16.79 17.03
N GLY A 193 -13.97 17.45 16.07
CA GLY A 193 -14.33 18.80 15.63
C GLY A 193 -15.32 18.86 14.46
N THR A 194 -15.79 17.72 13.95
CA THR A 194 -16.74 17.60 12.82
C THR A 194 -18.09 16.97 13.22
N ALA A 195 -18.49 17.07 14.49
CA ALA A 195 -19.83 16.70 14.95
C ALA A 195 -20.71 17.93 15.06
#